data_943ad236b04cb227e77dc074aa6cf695
#
_entry.id   943ad236b04cb227e77dc074aa6cf695
#
_cell.length_a   1.000
_cell.length_b   1.000
_cell.length_c   1.000
_cell.angle_alpha   90.00
_cell.angle_beta   90.00
_cell.angle_gamma   90.00
#
_symmetry.space_group_name_H-M   'P 1'
#
loop_
_entity.id
_entity.type
_entity.pdbx_description
1 polymer ?
#
loop_
_entity_poly.entity_id
_entity_poly.type
_entity_poly.pdbx_seq_one_letter_code
_entity_poly.pdbx_strand_id
1 'polypeptide(L)'
;MKVRFWGTRGSIATPGPTTVRYGGNTSCVEVRSDSGKVILIDCGTGAHALGQALKEQAKTCSGHILISHTHWDHIQGLPFFAPLFAPGNVWHVYGPRGLGQSLRDVLAGQMEYAYFPVALNSFAAEVHFHEVVEGGFQIGDVRIATHYLNHPALTVGYRIEADGATLVYASDHEPHSPDAGRGEASAAETGDIAHVDFIRDADVVIHDAQYTAAEYPGKIGWGHSTIEYVVDAAIAGNVKHVVLFHHDPARSDDAVDQLIAAARERAAAAGSKLIITGAAEGAELSLRGDVEAAFSPFMPSSLVNPASDLLKELVLIAGVDGEERSILKEAAEADSIPSVTVASDKVAEAQASGHPSLIFLGDADSAVDPVLLCQKLRASDGDTRNAPIIVVTEQANVSAERGEVAGVTDWLTRPFSMQYARSRMRAWLMRSMLRWRKAALPANEEARLEAVHNLGLLDTEAEERFDRHTRIAAAALDAPIALVTLVDRDRQWFKSHQGFDFSETPRDIGFCSHAILENAPLVVNDALKDDRFADNPAVVGDPRVRFYAGVPLRTSDGTPVGAFCIVDHKPRNLSPNQLKMLQDIAKLVEEELEHPPGADVAHIERVPMRS
;
A
#
# COMPACT_ATOMS: atom_id res chain seq x y z
N MET A 1 -4.68 -20.16 9.12
CA MET A 1 -4.73 -18.85 9.82
C MET A 1 -5.96 -18.77 10.71
N LYS A 2 -5.84 -18.23 11.93
CA LYS A 2 -6.96 -17.99 12.86
C LYS A 2 -7.10 -16.51 13.15
N VAL A 3 -8.33 -16.03 13.22
CA VAL A 3 -8.68 -14.64 13.52
C VAL A 3 -9.60 -14.60 14.72
N ARG A 4 -9.28 -13.80 15.74
CA ARG A 4 -10.09 -13.65 16.94
C ARG A 4 -10.34 -12.19 17.25
N PHE A 5 -11.58 -11.86 17.62
CA PHE A 5 -12.00 -10.50 17.95
C PHE A 5 -11.90 -10.28 19.47
N TRP A 6 -11.19 -9.22 19.88
CA TRP A 6 -11.04 -8.80 21.28
C TRP A 6 -11.72 -7.46 21.56
N GLY A 7 -12.01 -6.69 20.50
CA GLY A 7 -12.75 -5.45 20.54
C GLY A 7 -13.33 -5.16 19.17
N THR A 8 -14.57 -4.69 19.11
CA THR A 8 -15.38 -4.59 17.90
C THR A 8 -16.11 -3.25 17.75
N ARG A 9 -16.05 -2.38 18.79
CA ARG A 9 -16.71 -1.06 18.81
C ARG A 9 -15.85 0.01 18.19
N GLY A 10 -16.52 0.97 17.57
CA GLY A 10 -15.91 2.19 17.07
C GLY A 10 -15.95 3.33 18.08
N SER A 11 -15.10 4.31 17.87
CA SER A 11 -15.02 5.61 18.53
C SER A 11 -14.77 5.59 20.04
N ILE A 12 -15.50 4.80 20.82
CA ILE A 12 -15.36 4.72 22.28
C ILE A 12 -15.86 3.37 22.82
N ALA A 13 -15.20 2.89 23.88
CA ALA A 13 -15.66 1.69 24.57
C ALA A 13 -17.04 1.92 25.23
N THR A 14 -17.97 1.00 25.00
CA THR A 14 -19.35 1.04 25.49
C THR A 14 -19.75 -0.25 26.19
N PRO A 15 -19.12 -0.60 27.32
CA PRO A 15 -19.51 -1.77 28.09
C PRO A 15 -20.88 -1.56 28.74
N GLY A 16 -21.77 -2.52 28.59
CA GLY A 16 -23.10 -2.43 29.19
C GLY A 16 -23.99 -3.61 28.87
N PRO A 17 -25.17 -3.71 29.48
CA PRO A 17 -26.06 -4.84 29.28
C PRO A 17 -26.62 -4.96 27.86
N THR A 18 -26.57 -3.88 27.08
CA THR A 18 -27.05 -3.84 25.68
C THR A 18 -25.96 -4.14 24.66
N THR A 19 -24.72 -4.38 25.09
CA THR A 19 -23.56 -4.62 24.23
C THR A 19 -22.80 -5.91 24.57
N VAL A 20 -23.44 -6.82 25.31
CA VAL A 20 -22.79 -8.06 25.81
C VAL A 20 -22.50 -9.06 24.71
N ARG A 21 -23.38 -9.16 23.68
CA ARG A 21 -23.26 -10.17 22.62
C ARG A 21 -22.19 -9.84 21.58
N TYR A 22 -22.11 -8.57 21.19
CA TYR A 22 -21.11 -8.10 20.21
C TYR A 22 -19.86 -7.54 20.86
N GLY A 23 -19.96 -7.15 22.13
CA GLY A 23 -18.87 -6.59 22.91
C GLY A 23 -18.89 -5.07 23.00
N GLY A 24 -18.21 -4.54 24.00
CA GLY A 24 -18.12 -3.10 24.29
C GLY A 24 -16.71 -2.52 24.18
N ASN A 25 -15.68 -3.34 23.86
CA ASN A 25 -14.32 -2.89 23.70
C ASN A 25 -14.07 -2.33 22.29
N THR A 26 -13.15 -1.39 22.18
CA THR A 26 -12.74 -0.81 20.90
C THR A 26 -11.74 -1.70 20.16
N SER A 27 -11.52 -1.38 18.91
CA SER A 27 -10.86 -2.15 17.86
C SER A 27 -9.61 -2.91 18.29
N CYS A 28 -9.69 -4.24 18.29
CA CYS A 28 -8.57 -5.14 18.52
C CYS A 28 -8.85 -6.52 17.93
N VAL A 29 -8.06 -6.92 16.95
CA VAL A 29 -8.19 -8.20 16.26
C VAL A 29 -6.86 -8.96 16.34
N GLU A 30 -6.92 -10.21 16.76
CA GLU A 30 -5.77 -11.10 16.81
C GLU A 30 -5.78 -12.01 15.59
N VAL A 31 -4.63 -12.10 14.91
CA VAL A 31 -4.38 -13.04 13.80
C VAL A 31 -3.24 -13.96 14.20
N ARG A 32 -3.44 -15.26 14.03
CA ARG A 32 -2.40 -16.29 14.24
C ARG A 32 -2.21 -17.12 12.99
N SER A 33 -0.98 -17.16 12.47
CA SER A 33 -0.62 -18.10 11.42
C SER A 33 -0.39 -19.51 11.98
N ASP A 34 -0.46 -20.52 11.13
CA ASP A 34 -0.14 -21.89 11.48
C ASP A 34 1.35 -22.07 11.86
N SER A 35 2.23 -21.17 11.39
CA SER A 35 3.65 -21.06 11.82
C SER A 35 3.82 -20.47 13.23
N GLY A 36 2.74 -20.03 13.88
CA GLY A 36 2.76 -19.49 15.24
C GLY A 36 3.05 -18.00 15.33
N LYS A 37 3.03 -17.23 14.24
CA LYS A 37 3.13 -15.77 14.30
C LYS A 37 1.90 -15.17 14.97
N VAL A 38 2.13 -14.26 15.91
CA VAL A 38 1.09 -13.50 16.62
C VAL A 38 1.07 -12.08 16.08
N ILE A 39 -0.05 -11.70 15.49
CA ILE A 39 -0.26 -10.38 14.92
C ILE A 39 -1.52 -9.79 15.55
N LEU A 40 -1.41 -8.58 16.08
CA LEU A 40 -2.54 -7.77 16.51
C LEU A 40 -2.83 -6.73 15.45
N ILE A 41 -4.08 -6.55 15.09
CA ILE A 41 -4.51 -5.41 14.28
C ILE A 41 -5.31 -4.49 15.20
N ASP A 42 -4.81 -3.28 15.35
CA ASP A 42 -5.19 -2.26 16.30
C ASP A 42 -5.06 -2.68 17.78
N CYS A 43 -4.85 -1.68 18.61
CA CYS A 43 -4.58 -1.81 20.03
C CYS A 43 -5.55 -0.95 20.85
N GLY A 44 -6.87 -1.05 20.54
CA GLY A 44 -7.93 -0.45 21.31
C GLY A 44 -8.11 -1.13 22.67
N THR A 45 -9.21 -0.84 23.39
CA THR A 45 -9.39 -1.37 24.75
C THR A 45 -9.42 -2.90 24.83
N GLY A 46 -9.79 -3.59 23.74
CA GLY A 46 -9.73 -5.05 23.64
C GLY A 46 -8.33 -5.63 23.84
N ALA A 47 -7.28 -4.85 23.59
CA ALA A 47 -5.89 -5.28 23.78
C ALA A 47 -5.54 -5.63 25.22
N HIS A 48 -6.24 -5.04 26.20
CA HIS A 48 -6.03 -5.39 27.61
C HIS A 48 -6.34 -6.87 27.86
N ALA A 49 -7.51 -7.37 27.43
CA ALA A 49 -7.91 -8.76 27.63
C ALA A 49 -7.00 -9.73 26.87
N LEU A 50 -6.63 -9.38 25.61
CA LEU A 50 -5.66 -10.15 24.83
C LEU A 50 -4.30 -10.21 25.53
N GLY A 51 -3.81 -9.10 26.07
CA GLY A 51 -2.53 -9.06 26.79
C GLY A 51 -2.49 -9.97 28.01
N GLN A 52 -3.61 -10.08 28.76
CA GLN A 52 -3.73 -11.04 29.87
C GLN A 52 -3.73 -12.49 29.35
N ALA A 53 -4.49 -12.79 28.31
CA ALA A 53 -4.53 -14.11 27.72
C ALA A 53 -3.16 -14.58 27.20
N LEU A 54 -2.39 -13.69 26.56
CA LEU A 54 -1.03 -13.98 26.08
C LEU A 54 -0.07 -14.26 27.26
N LYS A 55 -0.17 -13.51 28.33
CA LYS A 55 0.64 -13.68 29.54
C LYS A 55 0.36 -15.03 30.23
N GLU A 56 -0.88 -15.51 30.19
CA GLU A 56 -1.25 -16.82 30.75
C GLU A 56 -0.74 -17.98 29.88
N GLN A 57 -0.61 -17.79 28.57
CA GLN A 57 -0.19 -18.84 27.64
C GLN A 57 1.31 -19.11 27.67
N ALA A 58 2.17 -18.08 27.90
CA ALA A 58 3.61 -18.22 27.86
C ALA A 58 4.33 -17.23 28.78
N LYS A 59 5.52 -17.62 29.28
CA LYS A 59 6.39 -16.74 30.10
C LYS A 59 6.97 -15.59 29.28
N THR A 60 7.25 -15.81 28.02
CA THR A 60 7.70 -14.78 27.04
C THR A 60 6.84 -14.86 25.81
N CYS A 61 6.50 -13.72 25.26
CA CYS A 61 5.68 -13.59 24.07
C CYS A 61 6.28 -12.51 23.17
N SER A 62 6.48 -12.85 21.90
CA SER A 62 6.88 -11.89 20.88
C SER A 62 5.81 -11.83 19.80
N GLY A 63 5.64 -10.67 19.19
CA GLY A 63 4.61 -10.50 18.18
C GLY A 63 4.69 -9.15 17.46
N HIS A 64 3.65 -8.89 16.70
CA HIS A 64 3.55 -7.75 15.82
C HIS A 64 2.22 -7.04 16.07
N ILE A 65 2.24 -5.71 16.14
CA ILE A 65 1.06 -4.85 16.29
C ILE A 65 0.97 -4.00 15.03
N LEU A 66 -0.10 -4.16 14.28
CA LEU A 66 -0.40 -3.39 13.08
C LEU A 66 -1.44 -2.33 13.46
N ILE A 67 -1.05 -1.06 13.53
CA ILE A 67 -1.95 0.06 13.82
C ILE A 67 -2.48 0.60 12.50
N SER A 68 -3.81 0.59 12.32
CA SER A 68 -4.47 1.15 11.14
C SER A 68 -4.30 2.66 11.09
N HIS A 69 -4.53 3.33 12.20
CA HIS A 69 -4.30 4.76 12.41
C HIS A 69 -4.29 5.08 13.93
N THR A 70 -4.03 6.33 14.28
CA THR A 70 -3.75 6.71 15.66
C THR A 70 -4.91 7.43 16.38
N HIS A 71 -6.18 7.21 15.97
CA HIS A 71 -7.31 7.62 16.80
C HIS A 71 -7.35 6.77 18.08
N TRP A 72 -7.89 7.34 19.14
CA TRP A 72 -7.83 6.74 20.47
C TRP A 72 -8.41 5.33 20.54
N ASP A 73 -9.51 5.08 19.90
CA ASP A 73 -10.18 3.77 19.90
C ASP A 73 -9.36 2.66 19.23
N HIS A 74 -8.29 3.01 18.49
CA HIS A 74 -7.34 2.08 17.90
C HIS A 74 -6.03 1.96 18.67
N ILE A 75 -5.73 2.86 19.62
CA ILE A 75 -4.44 2.87 20.33
C ILE A 75 -4.55 2.94 21.86
N GLN A 76 -5.71 3.27 22.42
CA GLN A 76 -5.85 3.53 23.87
C GLN A 76 -5.58 2.30 24.76
N GLY A 77 -5.58 1.10 24.21
CA GLY A 77 -5.23 -0.14 24.93
C GLY A 77 -3.73 -0.40 25.02
N LEU A 78 -2.91 0.27 24.21
CA LEU A 78 -1.45 0.06 24.19
C LEU A 78 -0.80 0.25 25.56
N PRO A 79 -1.11 1.30 26.36
CA PRO A 79 -0.58 1.48 27.71
C PRO A 79 -0.98 0.37 28.69
N PHE A 80 -2.00 -0.44 28.35
CA PHE A 80 -2.51 -1.53 29.18
C PHE A 80 -2.21 -2.91 28.63
N PHE A 81 -1.46 -2.99 27.54
CA PHE A 81 -1.07 -4.25 26.92
C PHE A 81 0.09 -4.88 27.69
N ALA A 82 -0.25 -5.77 28.61
CA ALA A 82 0.70 -6.37 29.58
C ALA A 82 2.00 -6.95 28.98
N PRO A 83 2.02 -7.54 27.76
CA PRO A 83 3.24 -8.06 27.17
C PRO A 83 4.35 -7.02 26.92
N LEU A 84 4.02 -5.73 26.79
CA LEU A 84 5.04 -4.65 26.64
C LEU A 84 5.81 -4.37 27.92
N PHE A 85 5.29 -4.76 29.06
CA PHE A 85 5.92 -4.59 30.39
C PHE A 85 6.66 -5.83 30.86
N ALA A 86 6.73 -6.89 30.05
CA ALA A 86 7.40 -8.13 30.43
C ALA A 86 8.80 -8.17 29.80
N PRO A 87 9.88 -8.29 30.62
CA PRO A 87 11.25 -8.37 30.10
C PRO A 87 11.45 -9.67 29.31
N GLY A 88 12.23 -9.59 28.25
CA GLY A 88 12.51 -10.71 27.34
C GLY A 88 11.47 -10.90 26.24
N ASN A 89 10.40 -10.09 26.22
CA ASN A 89 9.48 -10.01 25.08
C ASN A 89 10.06 -9.09 24.00
N VAL A 90 9.70 -9.38 22.73
CA VAL A 90 10.04 -8.54 21.57
C VAL A 90 8.78 -8.23 20.81
N TRP A 91 8.51 -6.95 20.60
CA TRP A 91 7.33 -6.47 19.89
C TRP A 91 7.69 -5.51 18.76
N HIS A 92 7.10 -5.72 17.60
CA HIS A 92 7.21 -4.84 16.45
C HIS A 92 5.89 -4.10 16.26
N VAL A 93 5.90 -2.78 16.29
CA VAL A 93 4.72 -1.93 16.11
C VAL A 93 4.80 -1.25 14.76
N TYR A 94 3.85 -1.52 13.91
CA TYR A 94 3.73 -0.98 12.56
C TYR A 94 2.54 -0.03 12.51
N GLY A 95 2.64 1.07 11.80
CA GLY A 95 1.50 1.98 11.60
C GLY A 95 1.89 3.18 10.74
N PRO A 96 0.91 3.96 10.28
CA PRO A 96 1.17 5.14 9.49
C PRO A 96 1.82 6.22 10.35
N ARG A 97 2.64 7.04 9.71
CA ARG A 97 3.22 8.23 10.32
C ARG A 97 2.13 9.28 10.59
N GLY A 98 2.21 9.96 11.72
CA GLY A 98 1.38 11.14 11.98
C GLY A 98 1.82 12.37 11.18
N LEU A 99 0.97 13.37 11.05
CA LEU A 99 1.32 14.64 10.44
C LEU A 99 2.34 15.36 11.35
N GLY A 100 3.60 15.41 10.90
CA GLY A 100 4.68 16.07 11.65
C GLY A 100 5.22 15.32 12.86
N GLN A 101 4.74 14.10 13.12
CA GLN A 101 5.17 13.28 14.26
C GLN A 101 5.42 11.84 13.81
N SER A 102 6.41 11.17 14.38
CA SER A 102 6.60 9.75 14.16
C SER A 102 5.48 8.93 14.82
N LEU A 103 5.25 7.69 14.35
CA LEU A 103 4.36 6.74 15.02
C LEU A 103 4.71 6.60 16.50
N ARG A 104 6.00 6.50 16.82
CA ARG A 104 6.50 6.41 18.18
C ARG A 104 6.12 7.64 19.02
N ASP A 105 6.25 8.84 18.46
CA ASP A 105 5.98 10.08 19.19
C ASP A 105 4.48 10.24 19.47
N VAL A 106 3.61 9.88 18.51
CA VAL A 106 2.15 9.87 18.72
C VAL A 106 1.78 8.88 19.82
N LEU A 107 2.32 7.65 19.79
CA LEU A 107 2.06 6.65 20.83
C LEU A 107 2.66 7.05 22.18
N ALA A 108 3.78 7.76 22.21
CA ALA A 108 4.36 8.31 23.42
C ALA A 108 3.49 9.44 24.01
N GLY A 109 2.88 10.26 23.14
CA GLY A 109 2.02 11.38 23.54
C GLY A 109 0.83 10.95 24.41
N GLN A 110 0.18 9.80 24.12
CA GLN A 110 -0.89 9.28 24.96
C GLN A 110 -0.39 8.77 26.34
N MET A 111 0.91 8.55 26.49
CA MET A 111 1.57 8.11 27.72
C MET A 111 2.34 9.24 28.42
N GLU A 112 2.07 10.50 28.09
CA GLU A 112 2.59 11.64 28.84
C GLU A 112 2.04 11.66 30.26
N TYR A 113 2.85 12.13 31.22
CA TYR A 113 2.50 12.15 32.63
C TYR A 113 1.16 12.82 32.95
N ALA A 114 0.74 13.77 32.11
CA ALA A 114 -0.57 14.42 32.26
C ALA A 114 -1.76 13.47 32.05
N TYR A 115 -1.55 12.37 31.31
CA TYR A 115 -2.60 11.41 30.92
C TYR A 115 -2.35 10.02 31.49
N PHE A 116 -1.07 9.62 31.65
CA PHE A 116 -0.70 8.29 32.07
C PHE A 116 0.56 8.31 32.96
N PRO A 117 0.61 7.55 34.06
CA PRO A 117 1.71 7.65 35.04
C PRO A 117 3.02 6.99 34.58
N VAL A 118 3.00 6.26 33.46
CA VAL A 118 4.14 5.49 32.96
C VAL A 118 4.44 5.91 31.54
N ALA A 119 5.65 6.39 31.28
CA ALA A 119 6.06 6.80 29.94
C ALA A 119 6.39 5.57 29.05
N LEU A 120 6.30 5.74 27.72
CA LEU A 120 6.59 4.70 26.74
C LEU A 120 7.97 4.07 26.92
N ASN A 121 8.96 4.84 27.35
CA ASN A 121 10.33 4.34 27.64
C ASN A 121 10.41 3.38 28.84
N SER A 122 9.34 3.21 29.60
CA SER A 122 9.27 2.27 30.73
C SER A 122 8.84 0.86 30.31
N PHE A 123 8.60 0.62 29.04
CA PHE A 123 8.38 -0.74 28.55
C PHE A 123 9.62 -1.59 28.84
N ALA A 124 9.40 -2.77 29.44
CA ALA A 124 10.46 -3.72 29.74
C ALA A 124 10.73 -4.68 28.57
N ALA A 125 9.81 -4.78 27.62
CA ALA A 125 9.98 -5.48 26.36
C ALA A 125 10.87 -4.67 25.41
N GLU A 126 11.56 -5.35 24.51
CA GLU A 126 12.19 -4.72 23.34
C GLU A 126 11.11 -4.35 22.34
N VAL A 127 10.99 -3.06 22.00
CA VAL A 127 9.93 -2.57 21.10
C VAL A 127 10.52 -1.83 19.90
N HIS A 128 10.20 -2.31 18.71
CA HIS A 128 10.64 -1.73 17.44
C HIS A 128 9.46 -1.05 16.75
N PHE A 129 9.60 0.22 16.39
CA PHE A 129 8.58 0.98 15.68
C PHE A 129 8.91 1.04 14.19
N HIS A 130 7.90 0.76 13.34
CA HIS A 130 8.01 0.72 11.88
C HIS A 130 6.91 1.60 11.30
N GLU A 131 7.28 2.65 10.59
CA GLU A 131 6.33 3.48 9.87
C GLU A 131 5.99 2.83 8.53
N VAL A 132 4.71 2.65 8.26
CA VAL A 132 4.21 2.02 7.03
C VAL A 132 3.49 3.03 6.16
N VAL A 133 3.60 2.81 4.86
CA VAL A 133 2.90 3.52 3.81
C VAL A 133 2.19 2.50 2.91
N GLU A 134 1.49 2.96 1.89
CA GLU A 134 0.90 2.08 0.90
C GLU A 134 1.98 1.22 0.22
N GLY A 135 1.76 -0.08 0.16
CA GLY A 135 2.75 -1.04 -0.32
C GLY A 135 2.61 -2.39 0.36
N GLY A 136 3.70 -3.00 0.82
CA GLY A 136 3.62 -4.26 1.55
C GLY A 136 4.93 -4.65 2.23
N PHE A 137 4.85 -5.60 3.16
CA PHE A 137 5.98 -6.13 3.92
C PHE A 137 5.71 -7.57 4.36
N GLN A 138 6.74 -8.22 4.91
CA GLN A 138 6.63 -9.61 5.31
C GLN A 138 6.99 -9.79 6.79
N ILE A 139 6.23 -10.64 7.47
CA ILE A 139 6.48 -11.08 8.84
C ILE A 139 6.71 -12.60 8.82
N GLY A 140 7.96 -13.00 8.60
CA GLY A 140 8.27 -14.41 8.38
C GLY A 140 7.60 -14.92 7.09
N ASP A 141 6.69 -15.89 7.22
CA ASP A 141 5.89 -16.48 6.15
C ASP A 141 4.57 -15.74 5.88
N VAL A 142 4.24 -14.72 6.67
CA VAL A 142 3.03 -13.91 6.51
C VAL A 142 3.33 -12.73 5.62
N ARG A 143 2.57 -12.56 4.54
CA ARG A 143 2.63 -11.40 3.65
C ARG A 143 1.59 -10.36 4.04
N ILE A 144 1.96 -9.10 4.00
CA ILE A 144 1.08 -7.99 4.35
C ILE A 144 1.17 -6.94 3.26
N ALA A 145 0.05 -6.66 2.60
CA ALA A 145 -0.09 -5.49 1.73
C ALA A 145 -0.87 -4.41 2.46
N THR A 146 -0.54 -3.16 2.18
CA THR A 146 -1.12 -1.97 2.80
C THR A 146 -1.75 -1.07 1.76
N HIS A 147 -2.90 -0.49 2.08
CA HIS A 147 -3.62 0.44 1.22
C HIS A 147 -4.18 1.60 2.05
N TYR A 148 -4.10 2.84 1.52
CA TYR A 148 -4.69 3.98 2.21
C TYR A 148 -6.20 3.97 2.12
N LEU A 149 -6.84 4.06 3.29
CA LEU A 149 -8.29 4.17 3.42
C LEU A 149 -8.72 5.64 3.46
N ASN A 150 -9.96 5.89 3.06
CA ASN A 150 -10.55 7.23 3.08
C ASN A 150 -11.10 7.56 4.47
N HIS A 151 -10.27 8.18 5.31
CA HIS A 151 -10.61 8.55 6.68
C HIS A 151 -9.99 9.91 7.05
N PRO A 152 -10.55 10.70 8.01
CA PRO A 152 -9.98 11.97 8.46
C PRO A 152 -8.56 11.93 9.00
N ALA A 153 -8.12 10.80 9.55
CA ALA A 153 -6.71 10.52 9.86
C ALA A 153 -6.07 9.74 8.71
N LEU A 154 -4.74 9.76 8.63
CA LEU A 154 -4.03 8.83 7.75
C LEU A 154 -4.27 7.42 8.23
N THR A 155 -5.03 6.65 7.47
CA THR A 155 -5.48 5.31 7.83
C THR A 155 -5.01 4.31 6.79
N VAL A 156 -4.52 3.15 7.25
CA VAL A 156 -3.99 2.07 6.43
C VAL A 156 -4.84 0.82 6.65
N GLY A 157 -5.38 0.26 5.58
CA GLY A 157 -5.90 -1.09 5.56
C GLY A 157 -4.77 -2.12 5.41
N TYR A 158 -4.99 -3.31 5.91
CA TYR A 158 -4.04 -4.43 5.86
C TYR A 158 -4.64 -5.63 5.14
N ARG A 159 -3.98 -6.09 4.07
CA ARG A 159 -4.27 -7.38 3.43
C ARG A 159 -3.21 -8.38 3.88
N ILE A 160 -3.62 -9.43 4.55
CA ILE A 160 -2.76 -10.43 5.21
C ILE A 160 -2.94 -11.76 4.50
N GLU A 161 -1.87 -12.28 3.92
CA GLU A 161 -1.86 -13.57 3.23
C GLU A 161 -0.97 -14.55 4.01
N ALA A 162 -1.57 -15.61 4.50
CA ALA A 162 -0.91 -16.69 5.24
C ALA A 162 -1.72 -17.98 5.18
N ASP A 163 -1.06 -19.13 5.25
CA ASP A 163 -1.69 -20.45 5.32
C ASP A 163 -2.66 -20.72 4.15
N GLY A 164 -2.35 -20.17 2.97
CA GLY A 164 -3.18 -20.27 1.77
C GLY A 164 -4.49 -19.47 1.84
N ALA A 165 -4.66 -18.57 2.79
CA ALA A 165 -5.86 -17.76 2.96
C ALA A 165 -5.54 -16.26 2.97
N THR A 166 -6.52 -15.45 2.58
CA THR A 166 -6.43 -13.99 2.53
C THR A 166 -7.44 -13.35 3.48
N LEU A 167 -6.92 -12.54 4.40
CA LEU A 167 -7.69 -11.69 5.29
C LEU A 167 -7.44 -10.22 4.92
N VAL A 168 -8.49 -9.42 4.78
CA VAL A 168 -8.36 -7.95 4.67
C VAL A 168 -8.99 -7.28 5.88
N TYR A 169 -8.27 -6.33 6.46
CA TYR A 169 -8.76 -5.44 7.51
C TYR A 169 -8.86 -4.02 6.93
N ALA A 170 -10.07 -3.50 6.86
CA ALA A 170 -10.41 -2.20 6.32
C ALA A 170 -11.33 -1.46 7.29
N SER A 171 -10.84 -1.20 8.51
CA SER A 171 -11.54 -0.37 9.48
C SER A 171 -11.32 1.11 9.17
N ASP A 172 -12.37 1.90 9.38
CA ASP A 172 -12.35 3.35 9.20
C ASP A 172 -12.10 3.76 7.74
N HIS A 173 -13.08 3.44 6.94
CA HIS A 173 -13.13 3.80 5.53
C HIS A 173 -14.49 4.42 5.18
N GLU A 174 -14.47 5.62 4.60
CA GLU A 174 -15.66 6.26 4.05
C GLU A 174 -15.65 6.14 2.53
N PRO A 175 -16.79 5.84 1.88
CA PRO A 175 -16.87 5.86 0.42
C PRO A 175 -16.34 7.17 -0.17
N HIS A 176 -15.57 7.10 -1.26
CA HIS A 176 -15.09 8.31 -1.94
C HIS A 176 -16.22 9.10 -2.60
N SER A 177 -17.30 8.41 -2.96
CA SER A 177 -18.52 9.03 -3.50
C SER A 177 -19.64 9.00 -2.46
N PRO A 178 -20.24 10.16 -2.13
CA PRO A 178 -21.43 10.20 -1.28
C PRO A 178 -22.61 9.38 -1.82
N ASP A 179 -22.73 9.23 -3.15
CA ASP A 179 -23.80 8.43 -3.77
C ASP A 179 -23.59 6.94 -3.51
N ALA A 180 -22.34 6.47 -3.54
CA ALA A 180 -22.01 5.11 -3.12
C ALA A 180 -22.32 4.90 -1.63
N GLY A 181 -22.01 5.86 -0.77
CA GLY A 181 -22.36 5.84 0.65
C GLY A 181 -23.88 5.82 0.90
N ARG A 182 -24.69 6.42 0.03
CA ARG A 182 -26.14 6.33 0.07
C ARG A 182 -26.72 5.06 -0.56
N GLY A 183 -25.85 4.21 -1.14
CA GLY A 183 -26.29 3.02 -1.87
C GLY A 183 -26.99 3.31 -3.19
N GLU A 184 -26.78 4.53 -3.75
CA GLU A 184 -27.38 5.02 -5.00
C GLU A 184 -26.46 4.77 -6.21
N ALA A 185 -25.16 4.51 -5.97
CA ALA A 185 -24.17 4.16 -6.99
C ALA A 185 -23.33 2.96 -6.57
N SER A 186 -22.84 2.19 -7.55
CA SER A 186 -21.97 1.05 -7.30
C SER A 186 -20.58 1.51 -6.90
N ALA A 187 -19.96 0.85 -5.91
CA ALA A 187 -18.56 1.09 -5.53
C ALA A 187 -17.59 0.89 -6.71
N ALA A 188 -17.90 -0.03 -7.64
CA ALA A 188 -17.10 -0.28 -8.84
C ALA A 188 -17.25 0.79 -9.92
N GLU A 189 -18.26 1.67 -9.83
CA GLU A 189 -18.54 2.75 -10.78
C GLU A 189 -18.12 4.12 -10.25
N THR A 190 -17.63 4.18 -9.02
CA THR A 190 -17.22 5.41 -8.32
C THR A 190 -15.71 5.42 -8.08
N GLY A 191 -15.19 6.41 -7.37
CA GLY A 191 -13.77 6.53 -7.04
C GLY A 191 -13.20 5.43 -6.13
N ASP A 192 -13.95 4.37 -5.83
CA ASP A 192 -13.60 3.29 -4.91
C ASP A 192 -13.00 2.05 -5.60
N ILE A 193 -12.63 2.14 -6.88
CA ILE A 193 -12.06 1.01 -7.65
C ILE A 193 -10.83 0.45 -6.93
N ALA A 194 -9.91 1.31 -6.48
CA ALA A 194 -8.71 0.88 -5.78
C ALA A 194 -9.02 0.15 -4.45
N HIS A 195 -10.07 0.57 -3.75
CA HIS A 195 -10.53 -0.11 -2.55
C HIS A 195 -11.15 -1.47 -2.87
N VAL A 196 -11.99 -1.55 -3.91
CA VAL A 196 -12.57 -2.82 -4.39
C VAL A 196 -11.46 -3.79 -4.82
N ASP A 197 -10.42 -3.31 -5.51
CA ASP A 197 -9.27 -4.13 -5.90
C ASP A 197 -8.45 -4.60 -4.70
N PHE A 198 -8.29 -3.76 -3.68
CA PHE A 198 -7.60 -4.13 -2.45
C PHE A 198 -8.28 -5.27 -1.68
N ILE A 199 -9.62 -5.30 -1.69
CA ILE A 199 -10.39 -6.39 -1.04
C ILE A 199 -10.68 -7.58 -1.95
N ARG A 200 -10.29 -7.51 -3.24
CA ARG A 200 -10.64 -8.49 -4.26
C ARG A 200 -10.22 -9.91 -3.87
N ASP A 201 -11.12 -10.87 -4.12
CA ASP A 201 -10.94 -12.31 -3.89
C ASP A 201 -10.52 -12.70 -2.46
N ALA A 202 -10.72 -11.81 -1.48
CA ALA A 202 -10.41 -12.13 -0.09
C ALA A 202 -11.32 -13.22 0.46
N ASP A 203 -10.75 -14.14 1.27
CA ASP A 203 -11.52 -15.13 2.00
C ASP A 203 -12.38 -14.48 3.07
N VAL A 204 -11.81 -13.49 3.77
CA VAL A 204 -12.51 -12.69 4.78
C VAL A 204 -12.10 -11.22 4.64
N VAL A 205 -13.08 -10.32 4.65
CA VAL A 205 -12.89 -8.89 4.82
C VAL A 205 -13.53 -8.45 6.13
N ILE A 206 -12.75 -7.88 7.03
CA ILE A 206 -13.22 -7.18 8.24
C ILE A 206 -13.33 -5.71 7.85
N HIS A 207 -14.54 -5.19 7.79
CA HIS A 207 -14.80 -3.83 7.30
C HIS A 207 -15.64 -3.05 8.28
N ASP A 208 -15.33 -1.74 8.48
CA ASP A 208 -16.22 -0.89 9.24
C ASP A 208 -17.57 -0.76 8.53
N ALA A 209 -18.63 -0.76 9.31
CA ALA A 209 -19.99 -0.67 8.82
C ALA A 209 -20.84 0.09 9.85
N GLN A 210 -20.38 1.29 10.18
CA GLN A 210 -20.88 2.05 11.31
C GLN A 210 -22.28 2.59 11.07
N TYR A 211 -22.61 2.93 9.82
CA TYR A 211 -23.85 3.62 9.47
C TYR A 211 -24.74 2.84 8.52
N THR A 212 -25.97 3.30 8.37
CA THR A 212 -26.89 2.96 7.28
C THR A 212 -26.91 4.07 6.25
N ALA A 213 -27.35 3.78 5.02
CA ALA A 213 -27.55 4.80 3.99
C ALA A 213 -28.48 5.94 4.44
N ALA A 214 -29.45 5.65 5.30
CA ALA A 214 -30.38 6.67 5.85
C ALA A 214 -29.71 7.61 6.86
N GLU A 215 -28.71 7.14 7.61
CA GLU A 215 -27.96 7.94 8.58
C GLU A 215 -26.82 8.74 7.94
N TYR A 216 -26.29 8.24 6.84
CA TYR A 216 -25.07 8.72 6.21
C TYR A 216 -25.11 10.21 5.78
N PRO A 217 -26.21 10.80 5.27
CA PRO A 217 -26.22 12.21 4.89
C PRO A 217 -25.80 13.17 6.01
N GLY A 218 -26.05 12.80 7.29
CA GLY A 218 -25.59 13.56 8.46
C GLY A 218 -24.19 13.19 8.96
N LYS A 219 -23.50 12.26 8.27
CA LYS A 219 -22.23 11.67 8.68
C LYS A 219 -21.14 11.75 7.61
N ILE A 220 -21.42 12.39 6.48
CA ILE A 220 -20.43 12.61 5.40
C ILE A 220 -19.22 13.36 5.97
N GLY A 221 -18.02 12.84 5.71
CA GLY A 221 -16.75 13.37 6.23
C GLY A 221 -16.37 12.86 7.63
N TRP A 222 -17.13 11.91 8.20
CA TRP A 222 -16.77 11.27 9.47
C TRP A 222 -15.81 10.09 9.30
N GLY A 223 -15.62 9.61 8.07
CA GLY A 223 -14.63 8.59 7.74
C GLY A 223 -15.10 7.14 7.92
N HIS A 224 -16.41 6.88 7.85
CA HIS A 224 -16.97 5.55 8.06
C HIS A 224 -17.97 5.14 6.99
N SER A 225 -18.06 3.83 6.77
CA SER A 225 -18.91 3.22 5.74
C SER A 225 -20.34 2.95 6.22
N THR A 226 -21.21 2.84 5.21
CA THR A 226 -22.55 2.29 5.38
C THR A 226 -22.55 0.78 5.10
N ILE A 227 -23.53 0.06 5.68
CA ILE A 227 -23.68 -1.38 5.42
C ILE A 227 -23.97 -1.64 3.94
N GLU A 228 -24.71 -0.74 3.29
CA GLU A 228 -25.07 -0.86 1.90
C GLU A 228 -23.83 -0.81 1.01
N TYR A 229 -22.97 0.16 1.23
CA TYR A 229 -21.69 0.29 0.53
C TYR A 229 -20.78 -0.94 0.74
N VAL A 230 -20.65 -1.39 2.01
CA VAL A 230 -19.77 -2.53 2.33
C VAL A 230 -20.22 -3.81 1.62
N VAL A 231 -21.54 -4.04 1.55
CA VAL A 231 -22.08 -5.20 0.83
C VAL A 231 -21.80 -5.09 -0.67
N ASP A 232 -22.02 -3.91 -1.26
CA ASP A 232 -21.82 -3.70 -2.70
C ASP A 232 -20.34 -3.81 -3.08
N ALA A 233 -19.43 -3.21 -2.29
CA ALA A 233 -17.99 -3.31 -2.49
C ALA A 233 -17.50 -4.76 -2.35
N ALA A 234 -17.99 -5.49 -1.35
CA ALA A 234 -17.63 -6.90 -1.15
C ALA A 234 -18.13 -7.79 -2.31
N ILE A 235 -19.32 -7.53 -2.86
CA ILE A 235 -19.83 -8.24 -4.05
C ILE A 235 -18.97 -7.90 -5.28
N ALA A 236 -18.68 -6.63 -5.51
CA ALA A 236 -17.84 -6.18 -6.62
C ALA A 236 -16.41 -6.74 -6.55
N GLY A 237 -15.86 -6.87 -5.33
CA GLY A 237 -14.56 -7.47 -5.05
C GLY A 237 -14.55 -9.00 -5.02
N ASN A 238 -15.67 -9.69 -5.31
CA ASN A 238 -15.77 -11.15 -5.24
C ASN A 238 -15.33 -11.73 -3.88
N VAL A 239 -15.62 -11.02 -2.78
CA VAL A 239 -15.27 -11.42 -1.42
C VAL A 239 -16.13 -12.63 -0.99
N LYS A 240 -15.53 -13.60 -0.30
CA LYS A 240 -16.27 -14.79 0.16
C LYS A 240 -17.06 -14.53 1.45
N HIS A 241 -16.47 -13.79 2.39
CA HIS A 241 -17.08 -13.50 3.69
C HIS A 241 -16.72 -12.07 4.13
N VAL A 242 -17.72 -11.24 4.42
CA VAL A 242 -17.54 -9.93 5.04
C VAL A 242 -17.98 -9.98 6.50
N VAL A 243 -17.16 -9.43 7.39
CA VAL A 243 -17.43 -9.26 8.81
C VAL A 243 -17.64 -7.77 9.06
N LEU A 244 -18.87 -7.39 9.37
CA LEU A 244 -19.21 -6.03 9.74
C LEU A 244 -18.56 -5.71 11.10
N PHE A 245 -17.77 -4.66 11.13
CA PHE A 245 -16.90 -4.30 12.24
C PHE A 245 -17.11 -2.84 12.65
N HIS A 246 -16.43 -2.38 13.68
CA HIS A 246 -16.44 -0.98 14.13
C HIS A 246 -17.86 -0.46 14.42
N HIS A 247 -18.63 -1.28 15.19
CA HIS A 247 -20.03 -0.98 15.47
C HIS A 247 -20.18 0.38 16.18
N ASP A 248 -21.14 1.18 15.72
CA ASP A 248 -21.44 2.50 16.34
C ASP A 248 -21.68 2.36 17.85
N PRO A 249 -21.06 3.19 18.68
CA PRO A 249 -21.19 3.10 20.14
C PRO A 249 -22.64 3.24 20.67
N ALA A 250 -23.52 3.88 19.91
CA ALA A 250 -24.91 4.03 20.29
C ALA A 250 -25.78 2.80 19.94
N ARG A 251 -25.26 1.80 19.21
CA ARG A 251 -26.03 0.64 18.81
C ARG A 251 -26.07 -0.44 19.88
N SER A 252 -27.28 -0.91 20.20
CA SER A 252 -27.47 -2.12 21.00
C SER A 252 -27.14 -3.37 20.16
N ASP A 253 -26.97 -4.49 20.84
CA ASP A 253 -26.82 -5.80 20.21
C ASP A 253 -27.97 -6.15 19.25
N ASP A 254 -29.22 -5.80 19.61
CA ASP A 254 -30.39 -6.03 18.75
C ASP A 254 -30.37 -5.12 17.50
N ALA A 255 -29.84 -3.91 17.62
CA ALA A 255 -29.66 -3.04 16.46
C ALA A 255 -28.57 -3.58 15.51
N VAL A 256 -27.49 -4.15 16.02
CA VAL A 256 -26.47 -4.81 15.22
C VAL A 256 -27.05 -6.05 14.49
N ASP A 257 -27.89 -6.87 15.16
CA ASP A 257 -28.59 -7.97 14.50
C ASP A 257 -29.45 -7.50 13.31
N GLN A 258 -30.14 -6.35 13.47
CA GLN A 258 -30.96 -5.78 12.40
C GLN A 258 -30.10 -5.33 11.21
N LEU A 259 -28.93 -4.71 11.46
CA LEU A 259 -27.99 -4.33 10.40
C LEU A 259 -27.46 -5.55 9.63
N ILE A 260 -27.09 -6.61 10.35
CA ILE A 260 -26.63 -7.86 9.73
C ILE A 260 -27.74 -8.49 8.88
N ALA A 261 -28.98 -8.47 9.36
CA ALA A 261 -30.12 -8.97 8.61
C ALA A 261 -30.34 -8.16 7.32
N ALA A 262 -30.33 -6.84 7.41
CA ALA A 262 -30.47 -5.94 6.25
C ALA A 262 -29.34 -6.14 5.23
N ALA A 263 -28.09 -6.28 5.70
CA ALA A 263 -26.94 -6.58 4.84
C ALA A 263 -27.11 -7.90 4.07
N ARG A 264 -27.58 -8.95 4.75
CA ARG A 264 -27.86 -10.26 4.14
C ARG A 264 -29.00 -10.19 3.12
N GLU A 265 -30.06 -9.45 3.41
CA GLU A 265 -31.17 -9.24 2.48
C GLU A 265 -30.68 -8.50 1.21
N ARG A 266 -29.81 -7.47 1.34
CA ARG A 266 -29.21 -6.77 0.21
C ARG A 266 -28.37 -7.72 -0.66
N ALA A 267 -27.49 -8.53 -0.05
CA ALA A 267 -26.69 -9.50 -0.78
C ALA A 267 -27.54 -10.54 -1.50
N ALA A 268 -28.60 -11.04 -0.86
CA ALA A 268 -29.53 -11.99 -1.44
C ALA A 268 -30.32 -11.37 -2.62
N ALA A 269 -30.75 -10.11 -2.50
CA ALA A 269 -31.42 -9.38 -3.57
C ALA A 269 -30.52 -9.19 -4.81
N ALA A 270 -29.20 -9.04 -4.59
CA ALA A 270 -28.18 -9.01 -5.67
C ALA A 270 -27.82 -10.41 -6.21
N GLY A 271 -28.44 -11.50 -5.71
CA GLY A 271 -28.12 -12.87 -6.12
C GLY A 271 -26.74 -13.35 -5.66
N SER A 272 -26.11 -12.67 -4.72
CA SER A 272 -24.77 -12.99 -4.23
C SER A 272 -24.78 -14.14 -3.21
N LYS A 273 -23.67 -14.91 -3.19
CA LYS A 273 -23.39 -15.93 -2.18
C LYS A 273 -22.53 -15.42 -1.02
N LEU A 274 -22.29 -14.10 -0.96
CA LEU A 274 -21.50 -13.46 0.08
C LEU A 274 -22.00 -13.85 1.48
N ILE A 275 -21.10 -14.37 2.30
CA ILE A 275 -21.38 -14.64 3.71
C ILE A 275 -21.22 -13.31 4.48
N ILE A 276 -22.20 -12.97 5.33
CA ILE A 276 -22.17 -11.74 6.13
C ILE A 276 -22.37 -12.07 7.60
N THR A 277 -21.46 -11.62 8.45
CA THR A 277 -21.54 -11.71 9.91
C THR A 277 -21.19 -10.38 10.56
N GLY A 278 -21.56 -10.20 11.82
CA GLY A 278 -21.04 -9.09 12.64
C GLY A 278 -19.89 -9.58 13.51
N ALA A 279 -18.88 -8.75 13.68
CA ALA A 279 -17.80 -9.03 14.60
C ALA A 279 -18.33 -9.04 16.05
N ALA A 280 -17.96 -10.06 16.81
CA ALA A 280 -18.32 -10.18 18.22
C ALA A 280 -17.09 -10.54 19.04
N GLU A 281 -16.93 -9.92 20.21
CA GLU A 281 -15.82 -10.22 21.12
C GLU A 281 -15.81 -11.70 21.51
N GLY A 282 -14.63 -12.31 21.47
CA GLY A 282 -14.43 -13.73 21.74
C GLY A 282 -14.70 -14.65 20.55
N ALA A 283 -15.36 -14.18 19.49
CA ALA A 283 -15.56 -14.97 18.28
C ALA A 283 -14.22 -15.26 17.58
N GLU A 284 -14.11 -16.47 17.02
CA GLU A 284 -12.94 -16.96 16.30
C GLU A 284 -13.34 -17.43 14.91
N LEU A 285 -12.59 -17.04 13.89
CA LEU A 285 -12.68 -17.53 12.53
C LEU A 285 -11.43 -18.36 12.22
N SER A 286 -11.62 -19.53 11.62
CA SER A 286 -10.52 -20.34 11.09
C SER A 286 -10.55 -20.29 9.58
N LEU A 287 -9.55 -19.65 8.99
CA LEU A 287 -9.37 -19.53 7.56
C LEU A 287 -8.42 -20.64 7.09
N ARG A 288 -8.88 -21.43 6.13
CA ARG A 288 -8.05 -22.41 5.42
C ARG A 288 -8.25 -22.18 3.94
N GLY A 289 -7.19 -21.80 3.25
CA GLY A 289 -7.21 -21.65 1.80
C GLY A 289 -7.18 -23.03 1.11
N ASP A 290 -7.74 -23.10 -0.08
CA ASP A 290 -7.41 -24.15 -1.02
C ASP A 290 -5.97 -23.95 -1.49
N VAL A 291 -5.17 -25.01 -1.54
CA VAL A 291 -3.71 -25.00 -1.72
C VAL A 291 -3.24 -24.44 -3.09
N GLU A 292 -4.17 -24.01 -3.94
CA GLU A 292 -3.91 -23.50 -5.30
C GLU A 292 -4.29 -22.02 -5.52
N ALA A 293 -4.35 -21.20 -4.48
CA ALA A 293 -4.53 -19.77 -4.71
C ALA A 293 -3.27 -19.17 -5.34
N ALA A 294 -3.38 -18.78 -6.60
CA ALA A 294 -2.33 -18.08 -7.35
C ALA A 294 -1.86 -16.84 -6.56
N PHE A 295 -0.55 -16.75 -6.36
CA PHE A 295 0.07 -15.67 -5.62
C PHE A 295 -0.18 -14.31 -6.29
N SER A 296 -0.84 -13.39 -5.59
CA SER A 296 -0.76 -11.97 -5.94
C SER A 296 0.66 -11.46 -5.64
N PRO A 297 1.26 -10.62 -6.49
CA PRO A 297 2.62 -10.14 -6.28
C PRO A 297 2.73 -9.35 -4.96
N PHE A 298 3.74 -9.71 -4.20
CA PHE A 298 4.05 -9.14 -2.89
C PHE A 298 4.78 -7.79 -3.03
N MET A 299 4.37 -6.79 -2.23
CA MET A 299 5.00 -5.48 -2.15
C MET A 299 5.83 -5.33 -0.86
N PRO A 300 7.19 -5.30 -0.87
CA PRO A 300 7.94 -4.96 0.33
C PRO A 300 7.69 -3.51 0.74
N SER A 301 7.51 -3.27 2.04
CA SER A 301 7.16 -1.94 2.56
C SER A 301 8.36 -1.04 2.73
N SER A 302 8.10 0.26 2.59
CA SER A 302 9.01 1.32 2.99
C SER A 302 8.91 1.57 4.49
N LEU A 303 10.01 1.36 5.20
CA LEU A 303 10.22 1.97 6.51
C LEU A 303 10.80 3.35 6.25
N VAL A 304 10.04 4.40 6.54
CA VAL A 304 10.49 5.78 6.33
C VAL A 304 11.45 6.18 7.44
N ASN A 305 12.62 6.71 7.10
CA ASN A 305 13.57 7.25 8.06
C ASN A 305 13.14 8.68 8.47
N PRO A 306 12.98 9.01 9.77
CA PRO A 306 12.42 10.27 10.22
C PRO A 306 13.44 11.41 10.26
N ALA A 307 14.02 11.77 9.15
CA ALA A 307 14.88 12.95 9.11
C ALA A 307 14.62 13.75 7.84
N SER A 308 13.82 14.76 7.97
CA SER A 308 14.06 16.10 7.44
C SER A 308 12.77 16.85 7.05
N ASP A 309 12.71 18.07 7.55
CA ASP A 309 12.08 19.26 6.96
C ASP A 309 10.66 19.15 6.42
N LEU A 310 9.72 19.27 7.34
CA LEU A 310 8.33 19.72 7.12
C LEU A 310 8.24 21.16 6.56
N LEU A 311 9.21 21.58 5.77
CA LEU A 311 9.31 22.96 5.30
C LEU A 311 9.00 23.04 3.80
N LYS A 312 7.84 23.63 3.53
CA LYS A 312 7.34 24.16 2.26
C LYS A 312 6.38 23.29 1.46
N GLU A 313 5.40 22.71 2.13
CA GLU A 313 4.25 22.21 1.39
C GLU A 313 3.49 23.40 0.81
N LEU A 314 3.29 23.42 -0.49
CA LEU A 314 2.51 24.42 -1.20
C LEU A 314 1.35 23.72 -1.91
N VAL A 315 0.13 24.15 -1.63
CA VAL A 315 -1.08 23.69 -2.35
C VAL A 315 -1.40 24.67 -3.47
N LEU A 316 -1.47 24.17 -4.69
CA LEU A 316 -1.89 24.93 -5.86
C LEU A 316 -3.35 24.61 -6.19
N ILE A 317 -4.21 25.63 -6.24
CA ILE A 317 -5.63 25.51 -6.57
C ILE A 317 -5.87 26.25 -7.90
N ALA A 318 -6.27 25.53 -8.93
CA ALA A 318 -6.42 26.07 -10.27
C ALA A 318 -7.76 25.71 -10.90
N GLY A 319 -8.42 26.67 -11.54
CA GLY A 319 -9.69 26.45 -12.21
C GLY A 319 -10.84 26.02 -11.29
N VAL A 320 -10.68 26.20 -9.98
CA VAL A 320 -11.74 26.01 -8.97
C VAL A 320 -12.27 27.38 -8.58
N ASP A 321 -13.58 27.57 -8.56
CA ASP A 321 -14.21 28.85 -8.20
C ASP A 321 -15.28 28.69 -7.11
N GLY A 322 -15.94 29.81 -6.80
CA GLY A 322 -17.08 29.83 -5.86
C GLY A 322 -16.75 29.36 -4.44
N GLU A 323 -17.67 28.60 -3.88
CA GLU A 323 -17.64 28.08 -2.52
C GLU A 323 -16.52 27.06 -2.34
N GLU A 324 -16.32 26.17 -3.32
CA GLU A 324 -15.32 25.10 -3.27
C GLU A 324 -13.89 25.64 -3.18
N ARG A 325 -13.58 26.72 -3.90
CA ARG A 325 -12.28 27.40 -3.77
C ARG A 325 -12.06 27.93 -2.35
N SER A 326 -13.10 28.50 -1.75
CA SER A 326 -13.03 29.00 -0.36
C SER A 326 -12.81 27.83 0.62
N ILE A 327 -13.56 26.74 0.44
CA ILE A 327 -13.41 25.52 1.23
C ILE A 327 -11.98 24.96 1.16
N LEU A 328 -11.41 24.84 -0.04
CA LEU A 328 -10.03 24.33 -0.21
C LEU A 328 -8.99 25.26 0.44
N LYS A 329 -9.16 26.57 0.33
CA LYS A 329 -8.29 27.54 1.01
C LYS A 329 -8.39 27.45 2.53
N GLU A 330 -9.59 27.45 3.07
CA GLU A 330 -9.83 27.32 4.51
C GLU A 330 -9.29 25.98 5.04
N ALA A 331 -9.42 24.88 4.27
CA ALA A 331 -8.85 23.58 4.62
C ALA A 331 -7.33 23.62 4.72
N ALA A 332 -6.64 24.30 3.80
CA ALA A 332 -5.19 24.50 3.84
C ALA A 332 -4.77 25.40 5.01
N GLU A 333 -5.46 26.53 5.19
CA GLU A 333 -5.20 27.48 6.29
C GLU A 333 -5.37 26.86 7.67
N ALA A 334 -6.37 25.98 7.84
CA ALA A 334 -6.62 25.27 9.10
C ALA A 334 -5.46 24.35 9.54
N ASP A 335 -4.61 23.96 8.60
CA ASP A 335 -3.38 23.17 8.85
C ASP A 335 -2.10 23.99 8.67
N SER A 336 -2.21 25.33 8.55
CA SER A 336 -1.09 26.24 8.31
C SER A 336 -0.30 25.91 7.03
N ILE A 337 -0.96 25.35 6.03
CA ILE A 337 -0.35 24.98 4.74
C ILE A 337 -0.52 26.16 3.78
N PRO A 338 0.57 26.70 3.20
CA PRO A 338 0.50 27.74 2.19
C PRO A 338 -0.31 27.28 0.97
N SER A 339 -1.23 28.12 0.49
CA SER A 339 -1.99 27.83 -0.72
C SER A 339 -1.97 29.02 -1.71
N VAL A 340 -1.89 28.70 -2.99
CA VAL A 340 -1.93 29.67 -4.08
C VAL A 340 -3.07 29.31 -5.03
N THR A 341 -3.88 30.31 -5.39
CA THR A 341 -4.97 30.14 -6.36
C THR A 341 -4.61 30.82 -7.67
N VAL A 342 -4.77 30.10 -8.78
CA VAL A 342 -4.49 30.60 -10.13
C VAL A 342 -5.60 30.24 -11.11
N ALA A 343 -5.67 30.92 -12.24
CA ALA A 343 -6.51 30.50 -13.36
C ALA A 343 -5.90 29.27 -14.06
N SER A 344 -6.73 28.48 -14.74
CA SER A 344 -6.31 27.22 -15.38
C SER A 344 -5.18 27.39 -16.39
N ASP A 345 -5.14 28.53 -17.11
CA ASP A 345 -4.10 28.86 -18.08
C ASP A 345 -2.74 29.23 -17.45
N LYS A 346 -2.71 29.53 -16.15
CA LYS A 346 -1.52 29.94 -15.39
C LYS A 346 -0.89 28.81 -14.57
N VAL A 347 -1.46 27.61 -14.59
CA VAL A 347 -0.98 26.49 -13.78
C VAL A 347 0.46 26.12 -14.06
N ALA A 348 0.84 26.04 -15.34
CA ALA A 348 2.21 25.67 -15.73
C ALA A 348 3.25 26.69 -15.23
N GLU A 349 2.92 27.99 -15.27
CA GLU A 349 3.78 29.07 -14.76
C GLU A 349 3.90 29.01 -13.24
N ALA A 350 2.78 28.81 -12.54
CA ALA A 350 2.74 28.68 -11.09
C ALA A 350 3.46 27.40 -10.60
N GLN A 351 3.34 26.30 -11.34
CA GLN A 351 4.06 25.07 -11.08
C GLN A 351 5.57 25.27 -11.18
N ALA A 352 6.04 25.90 -12.24
CA ALA A 352 7.46 26.14 -12.47
C ALA A 352 8.10 27.08 -11.43
N SER A 353 7.33 28.03 -10.88
CA SER A 353 7.84 29.03 -9.92
C SER A 353 7.70 28.62 -8.46
N GLY A 354 6.76 27.74 -8.12
CA GLY A 354 6.35 27.47 -6.74
C GLY A 354 6.60 26.04 -6.22
N HIS A 355 6.89 25.08 -7.08
CA HIS A 355 7.08 23.67 -6.73
C HIS A 355 5.97 23.13 -5.79
N PRO A 356 4.67 23.13 -6.21
CA PRO A 356 3.59 22.68 -5.35
C PRO A 356 3.68 21.19 -5.00
N SER A 357 3.39 20.86 -3.75
CA SER A 357 3.32 19.49 -3.24
C SER A 357 1.97 18.83 -3.50
N LEU A 358 0.94 19.62 -3.84
CA LEU A 358 -0.42 19.15 -4.17
C LEU A 358 -1.07 20.15 -5.12
N ILE A 359 -1.76 19.64 -6.14
CA ILE A 359 -2.43 20.46 -7.16
C ILE A 359 -3.91 20.05 -7.26
N PHE A 360 -4.81 21.02 -7.08
CA PHE A 360 -6.22 20.87 -7.40
C PHE A 360 -6.52 21.50 -8.77
N LEU A 361 -7.18 20.75 -9.65
CA LEU A 361 -7.63 21.21 -10.96
C LEU A 361 -9.15 21.15 -11.02
N GLY A 362 -9.80 22.28 -11.21
CA GLY A 362 -11.25 22.37 -11.38
C GLY A 362 -11.66 22.61 -12.84
N ASP A 363 -12.94 22.49 -13.08
CA ASP A 363 -13.61 22.67 -14.38
C ASP A 363 -14.37 24.00 -14.49
N ALA A 364 -14.09 24.96 -13.60
CA ALA A 364 -14.73 26.29 -13.61
C ALA A 364 -14.47 27.08 -14.90
N ASP A 365 -13.36 26.80 -15.57
CA ASP A 365 -13.05 27.35 -16.89
C ASP A 365 -13.48 26.34 -17.96
N SER A 366 -14.65 26.54 -18.54
CA SER A 366 -15.21 25.67 -19.58
C SER A 366 -14.34 25.53 -20.84
N ALA A 367 -13.34 26.39 -21.02
CA ALA A 367 -12.39 26.31 -22.12
C ALA A 367 -11.23 25.35 -21.86
N VAL A 368 -11.01 24.90 -20.61
CA VAL A 368 -9.89 24.07 -20.21
C VAL A 368 -10.39 22.77 -19.55
N ASP A 369 -10.20 21.64 -20.23
CA ASP A 369 -10.47 20.32 -19.67
C ASP A 369 -9.39 20.00 -18.59
N PRO A 370 -9.75 19.82 -17.30
CA PRO A 370 -8.79 19.59 -16.23
C PRO A 370 -8.02 18.27 -16.39
N VAL A 371 -8.60 17.26 -17.05
CA VAL A 371 -7.92 15.97 -17.34
C VAL A 371 -6.84 16.17 -18.41
N LEU A 372 -7.14 16.91 -19.47
CA LEU A 372 -6.12 17.25 -20.49
C LEU A 372 -5.03 18.17 -19.91
N LEU A 373 -5.38 19.05 -18.99
CA LEU A 373 -4.41 19.87 -18.28
C LEU A 373 -3.49 19.01 -17.40
N CYS A 374 -4.04 18.04 -16.67
CA CYS A 374 -3.28 17.06 -15.91
C CYS A 374 -2.27 16.33 -16.80
N GLN A 375 -2.69 15.81 -17.94
CA GLN A 375 -1.81 15.12 -18.89
C GLN A 375 -0.65 16.01 -19.36
N LYS A 376 -0.90 17.30 -19.64
CA LYS A 376 0.15 18.27 -20.01
C LYS A 376 1.13 18.49 -18.85
N LEU A 377 0.64 18.63 -17.63
CA LEU A 377 1.49 18.81 -16.44
C LEU A 377 2.36 17.58 -16.19
N ARG A 378 1.84 16.36 -16.39
CA ARG A 378 2.61 15.11 -16.30
C ARG A 378 3.69 14.98 -17.37
N ALA A 379 3.47 15.56 -18.55
CA ALA A 379 4.41 15.52 -19.65
C ALA A 379 5.51 16.59 -19.55
N SER A 380 5.39 17.57 -18.62
CA SER A 380 6.40 18.63 -18.45
C SER A 380 7.61 18.11 -17.69
N ASP A 381 8.82 18.61 -18.05
CA ASP A 381 10.04 18.36 -17.28
C ASP A 381 10.05 19.23 -16.01
N GLY A 382 10.10 18.60 -14.82
CA GLY A 382 10.18 19.33 -13.55
C GLY A 382 9.89 18.47 -12.32
N ASP A 383 10.35 18.92 -11.15
CA ASP A 383 10.20 18.22 -9.86
C ASP A 383 8.73 18.01 -9.45
N THR A 384 7.84 18.87 -9.93
CA THR A 384 6.40 18.83 -9.66
C THR A 384 5.60 17.87 -10.55
N ARG A 385 6.26 17.22 -11.52
CA ARG A 385 5.64 16.20 -12.38
C ARG A 385 4.92 15.11 -11.59
N ASN A 386 5.37 14.85 -10.36
CA ASN A 386 4.84 13.78 -9.52
C ASN A 386 3.99 14.28 -8.35
N ALA A 387 3.78 15.58 -8.20
CA ALA A 387 2.85 16.08 -7.20
C ALA A 387 1.46 15.45 -7.41
N PRO A 388 0.74 15.02 -6.35
CA PRO A 388 -0.64 14.60 -6.50
C PRO A 388 -1.45 15.64 -7.23
N ILE A 389 -2.18 15.24 -8.27
CA ILE A 389 -3.09 16.10 -9.01
C ILE A 389 -4.51 15.57 -8.79
N ILE A 390 -5.33 16.38 -8.17
CA ILE A 390 -6.70 16.07 -7.81
C ILE A 390 -7.64 16.86 -8.70
N VAL A 391 -8.55 16.18 -9.39
CA VAL A 391 -9.54 16.85 -10.22
C VAL A 391 -10.81 17.07 -9.40
N VAL A 392 -11.25 18.33 -9.33
CA VAL A 392 -12.49 18.75 -8.67
C VAL A 392 -13.60 18.79 -9.72
N THR A 393 -14.65 17.95 -9.58
CA THR A 393 -15.68 17.78 -10.60
C THR A 393 -17.04 17.43 -10.00
N GLU A 394 -18.11 17.64 -10.76
CA GLU A 394 -19.46 17.18 -10.39
C GLU A 394 -19.70 15.69 -10.69
N GLN A 395 -18.93 15.10 -11.61
CA GLN A 395 -19.13 13.72 -12.09
C GLN A 395 -17.80 12.95 -12.13
N ALA A 396 -17.51 12.16 -11.10
CA ALA A 396 -16.33 11.28 -11.07
C ALA A 396 -16.37 10.18 -12.16
N ASN A 397 -17.55 9.71 -12.55
CA ASN A 397 -17.73 8.50 -13.35
C ASN A 397 -17.43 8.64 -14.85
N VAL A 398 -17.53 9.85 -15.41
CA VAL A 398 -17.33 10.05 -16.87
C VAL A 398 -15.84 10.08 -17.25
N SER A 399 -14.94 10.13 -16.27
CA SER A 399 -13.55 10.47 -16.49
C SER A 399 -12.54 9.48 -15.88
N ALA A 400 -12.97 8.41 -15.21
CA ALA A 400 -12.06 7.53 -14.47
C ALA A 400 -11.00 6.88 -15.40
N GLU A 401 -11.39 6.21 -16.47
CA GLU A 401 -10.44 5.64 -17.45
C GLU A 401 -9.58 6.72 -18.13
N ARG A 402 -10.18 7.87 -18.50
CA ARG A 402 -9.44 8.99 -19.08
C ARG A 402 -8.48 9.62 -18.09
N GLY A 403 -8.85 9.67 -16.81
CA GLY A 403 -8.05 10.22 -15.73
C GLY A 403 -6.83 9.37 -15.44
N GLU A 404 -6.97 8.06 -15.40
CA GLU A 404 -5.88 7.10 -15.20
C GLU A 404 -4.81 7.25 -16.29
N VAL A 405 -5.22 7.26 -17.56
CA VAL A 405 -4.33 7.50 -18.70
C VAL A 405 -3.67 8.88 -18.65
N ALA A 406 -4.37 9.90 -18.12
CA ALA A 406 -3.84 11.24 -17.98
C ALA A 406 -2.96 11.45 -16.74
N GLY A 407 -2.89 10.48 -15.82
CA GLY A 407 -2.12 10.55 -14.58
C GLY A 407 -2.77 11.39 -13.49
N VAL A 408 -4.12 11.46 -13.46
CA VAL A 408 -4.89 12.02 -12.34
C VAL A 408 -4.67 11.14 -11.12
N THR A 409 -4.31 11.77 -9.98
CA THR A 409 -4.04 11.00 -8.75
C THR A 409 -5.34 10.60 -8.05
N ASP A 410 -6.32 11.51 -8.03
CA ASP A 410 -7.60 11.27 -7.37
C ASP A 410 -8.66 12.28 -7.84
N TRP A 411 -9.90 12.08 -7.39
CA TRP A 411 -11.05 12.90 -7.69
C TRP A 411 -11.66 13.47 -6.42
N LEU A 412 -12.06 14.73 -6.45
CA LEU A 412 -12.84 15.38 -5.40
C LEU A 412 -14.19 15.79 -5.96
N THR A 413 -15.21 14.97 -5.63
CA THR A 413 -16.56 15.15 -6.18
C THR A 413 -17.33 16.21 -5.41
N ARG A 414 -17.97 17.15 -6.11
CA ARG A 414 -18.86 18.18 -5.55
C ARG A 414 -20.25 17.60 -5.20
N PRO A 415 -20.94 18.13 -4.16
CA PRO A 415 -20.42 19.09 -3.16
C PRO A 415 -19.60 18.39 -2.08
N PHE A 416 -18.64 19.08 -1.49
CA PHE A 416 -17.83 18.56 -0.38
C PHE A 416 -17.74 19.58 0.77
N SER A 417 -17.64 19.06 2.00
CA SER A 417 -17.46 19.91 3.20
C SER A 417 -16.00 20.32 3.38
N MET A 418 -15.77 21.39 4.17
CA MET A 418 -14.42 21.82 4.56
C MET A 418 -13.67 20.70 5.29
N GLN A 419 -14.34 19.97 6.19
CA GLN A 419 -13.74 18.87 6.93
C GLN A 419 -13.29 17.72 6.00
N TYR A 420 -14.12 17.36 5.01
CA TYR A 420 -13.77 16.35 4.01
C TYR A 420 -12.59 16.81 3.13
N ALA A 421 -12.63 18.04 2.61
CA ALA A 421 -11.53 18.60 1.84
C ALA A 421 -10.20 18.61 2.62
N ARG A 422 -10.25 19.01 3.92
CA ARG A 422 -9.10 19.03 4.80
C ARG A 422 -8.50 17.64 5.01
N SER A 423 -9.35 16.66 5.31
CA SER A 423 -8.97 15.27 5.48
C SER A 423 -8.28 14.70 4.24
N ARG A 424 -8.89 14.88 3.07
CA ARG A 424 -8.34 14.43 1.80
C ARG A 424 -7.02 15.15 1.47
N MET A 425 -6.95 16.46 1.67
CA MET A 425 -5.74 17.25 1.46
C MET A 425 -4.56 16.72 2.29
N ARG A 426 -4.79 16.40 3.58
CA ARG A 426 -3.78 15.76 4.43
C ARG A 426 -3.28 14.44 3.85
N ALA A 427 -4.22 13.55 3.48
CA ALA A 427 -3.88 12.25 2.91
C ALA A 427 -3.03 12.38 1.63
N TRP A 428 -3.39 13.30 0.73
CA TRP A 428 -2.63 13.51 -0.52
C TRP A 428 -1.26 14.16 -0.29
N LEU A 429 -1.16 15.12 0.63
CA LEU A 429 0.13 15.73 0.99
C LEU A 429 1.07 14.70 1.61
N MET A 430 0.57 13.81 2.46
CA MET A 430 1.40 12.74 3.02
C MET A 430 1.88 11.75 1.95
N ARG A 431 1.06 11.48 0.93
CA ARG A 431 1.50 10.69 -0.25
C ARG A 431 2.58 11.43 -1.05
N SER A 432 2.53 12.78 -1.13
CA SER A 432 3.54 13.58 -1.86
C SER A 432 4.89 13.64 -1.16
N MET A 433 4.94 13.34 0.15
CA MET A 433 6.21 13.25 0.90
C MET A 433 7.06 12.05 0.50
N LEU A 434 6.49 11.07 -0.21
CA LEU A 434 7.22 9.95 -0.78
C LEU A 434 7.98 10.43 -2.02
N ARG A 435 9.31 10.38 -1.97
CA ARG A 435 10.19 10.84 -3.06
C ARG A 435 10.35 9.79 -4.15
N TRP A 436 10.29 8.50 -3.79
CA TRP A 436 10.47 7.44 -4.76
C TRP A 436 9.35 7.42 -5.80
N ARG A 437 9.70 7.02 -7.01
CA ARG A 437 8.81 7.09 -8.18
C ARG A 437 8.62 5.70 -8.75
N LYS A 438 7.36 5.36 -9.02
CA LYS A 438 7.08 4.23 -9.92
C LYS A 438 7.66 4.54 -11.29
N ALA A 439 8.27 3.53 -11.93
CA ALA A 439 8.65 3.67 -13.32
C ALA A 439 7.42 3.91 -14.19
N ALA A 440 7.53 4.83 -15.14
CA ALA A 440 6.46 5.01 -16.13
C ALA A 440 6.25 3.74 -16.95
N LEU A 441 5.03 3.49 -17.42
CA LEU A 441 4.80 2.41 -18.37
C LEU A 441 5.34 2.81 -19.74
N PRO A 442 6.05 1.92 -20.46
CA PRO A 442 6.42 2.14 -21.85
C PRO A 442 5.19 2.40 -22.73
N ALA A 443 5.33 3.25 -23.74
CA ALA A 443 4.22 3.57 -24.64
C ALA A 443 3.65 2.35 -25.41
N ASN A 444 4.43 1.28 -25.53
CA ASN A 444 4.09 0.03 -26.20
C ASN A 444 3.99 -1.15 -25.21
N GLU A 445 3.50 -0.91 -23.99
CA GLU A 445 3.51 -1.87 -22.89
C GLU A 445 2.88 -3.21 -23.23
N GLU A 446 1.72 -3.25 -23.91
CA GLU A 446 1.06 -4.50 -24.27
C GLU A 446 1.93 -5.36 -25.20
N ALA A 447 2.55 -4.76 -26.21
CA ALA A 447 3.47 -5.47 -27.11
C ALA A 447 4.73 -5.96 -26.36
N ARG A 448 5.22 -5.17 -25.40
CA ARG A 448 6.33 -5.53 -24.54
C ARG A 448 5.98 -6.73 -23.64
N LEU A 449 4.80 -6.74 -23.02
CA LEU A 449 4.33 -7.86 -22.21
C LEU A 449 4.15 -9.12 -23.05
N GLU A 450 3.61 -9.00 -24.27
CA GLU A 450 3.52 -10.13 -25.21
C GLU A 450 4.92 -10.70 -25.51
N ALA A 451 5.93 -9.85 -25.72
CA ALA A 451 7.31 -10.30 -25.91
C ALA A 451 7.86 -11.02 -24.68
N VAL A 452 7.62 -10.51 -23.46
CA VAL A 452 8.02 -11.18 -22.19
C VAL A 452 7.37 -12.57 -22.08
N HIS A 453 6.08 -12.67 -22.32
CA HIS A 453 5.34 -13.94 -22.23
C HIS A 453 5.78 -14.93 -23.32
N ASN A 454 6.09 -14.45 -24.51
CA ASN A 454 6.57 -15.29 -25.62
C ASN A 454 7.95 -15.91 -25.37
N LEU A 455 8.77 -15.36 -24.45
CA LEU A 455 10.01 -16.01 -24.02
C LEU A 455 9.77 -17.37 -23.34
N GLY A 456 8.58 -17.57 -22.74
CA GLY A 456 8.23 -18.81 -22.04
C GLY A 456 9.13 -19.08 -20.81
N LEU A 457 9.73 -18.04 -20.23
CA LEU A 457 10.68 -18.14 -19.11
C LEU A 457 10.08 -17.77 -17.75
N LEU A 458 8.93 -17.07 -17.73
CA LEU A 458 8.25 -16.74 -16.47
C LEU A 458 7.79 -18.03 -15.76
N ASP A 459 7.94 -18.05 -14.44
CA ASP A 459 7.52 -19.14 -13.56
C ASP A 459 8.16 -20.51 -13.86
N THR A 460 9.34 -20.49 -14.49
CA THR A 460 10.09 -21.72 -14.83
C THR A 460 11.20 -21.99 -13.81
N GLU A 461 11.64 -23.23 -13.73
CA GLU A 461 12.75 -23.70 -12.90
C GLU A 461 14.05 -22.92 -13.21
N ALA A 462 14.98 -22.91 -12.23
CA ALA A 462 16.32 -22.36 -12.43
C ALA A 462 17.07 -23.08 -13.56
N GLU A 463 17.82 -22.32 -14.36
CA GLU A 463 18.59 -22.86 -15.46
C GLU A 463 20.05 -22.40 -15.40
N GLU A 464 20.99 -23.35 -15.43
CA GLU A 464 22.43 -23.09 -15.33
C GLU A 464 22.93 -22.08 -16.39
N ARG A 465 22.30 -22.01 -17.56
CA ARG A 465 22.65 -21.04 -18.60
C ARG A 465 22.47 -19.58 -18.15
N PHE A 466 21.54 -19.28 -17.21
CA PHE A 466 21.38 -17.98 -16.59
C PHE A 466 22.17 -17.87 -15.29
N ASP A 467 22.19 -18.92 -14.46
CA ASP A 467 22.82 -18.91 -13.15
C ASP A 467 24.33 -18.73 -13.21
N ARG A 468 24.99 -19.26 -14.26
CA ARG A 468 26.42 -19.02 -14.49
C ARG A 468 26.74 -17.52 -14.67
N HIS A 469 25.85 -16.74 -15.32
CA HIS A 469 26.08 -15.33 -15.58
C HIS A 469 25.92 -14.49 -14.31
N THR A 470 24.93 -14.77 -13.46
CA THR A 470 24.77 -14.10 -12.17
C THR A 470 25.95 -14.42 -11.22
N ARG A 471 26.43 -15.68 -11.18
CA ARG A 471 27.61 -16.04 -10.39
C ARG A 471 28.88 -15.34 -10.90
N ILE A 472 29.10 -15.30 -12.21
CA ILE A 472 30.26 -14.61 -12.80
C ILE A 472 30.22 -13.12 -12.48
N ALA A 473 29.07 -12.45 -12.65
CA ALA A 473 28.93 -11.03 -12.37
C ALA A 473 29.15 -10.72 -10.89
N ALA A 474 28.55 -11.49 -9.97
CA ALA A 474 28.72 -11.33 -8.54
C ALA A 474 30.20 -11.43 -8.14
N ALA A 475 30.92 -12.46 -8.65
CA ALA A 475 32.32 -12.66 -8.34
C ALA A 475 33.25 -11.62 -9.01
N ALA A 476 33.05 -11.31 -10.29
CA ALA A 476 33.94 -10.43 -11.04
C ALA A 476 33.78 -8.95 -10.67
N LEU A 477 32.57 -8.54 -10.27
CA LEU A 477 32.25 -7.18 -9.87
C LEU A 477 32.22 -6.99 -8.34
N ASP A 478 32.55 -8.06 -7.58
CA ASP A 478 32.49 -8.08 -6.12
C ASP A 478 31.16 -7.55 -5.58
N ALA A 479 30.05 -8.00 -6.20
CA ALA A 479 28.69 -7.56 -5.86
C ALA A 479 27.98 -8.65 -5.04
N PRO A 480 27.35 -8.33 -3.90
CA PRO A 480 26.66 -9.34 -3.08
C PRO A 480 25.43 -9.91 -3.81
N ILE A 481 24.81 -9.16 -4.69
CA ILE A 481 23.59 -9.57 -5.43
C ILE A 481 23.80 -9.36 -6.93
N ALA A 482 23.40 -10.36 -7.72
CA ALA A 482 23.31 -10.27 -9.18
C ALA A 482 22.05 -11.00 -9.66
N LEU A 483 21.30 -10.37 -10.59
CA LEU A 483 19.99 -10.85 -11.02
C LEU A 483 19.85 -10.83 -12.55
N VAL A 484 19.15 -11.84 -13.09
CA VAL A 484 18.49 -11.77 -14.40
C VAL A 484 17.01 -11.58 -14.13
N THR A 485 16.50 -10.40 -14.43
CA THR A 485 15.13 -9.97 -14.11
C THR A 485 14.30 -9.88 -15.38
N LEU A 486 13.11 -10.46 -15.40
CA LEU A 486 12.05 -10.18 -16.38
C LEU A 486 11.00 -9.26 -15.75
N VAL A 487 10.61 -8.21 -16.47
CA VAL A 487 9.63 -7.23 -15.97
C VAL A 487 8.27 -7.57 -16.57
N ASP A 488 7.42 -8.20 -15.78
CA ASP A 488 6.04 -8.55 -16.11
C ASP A 488 5.09 -7.37 -15.84
N ARG A 489 3.77 -7.57 -15.92
CA ARG A 489 2.73 -6.55 -15.74
C ARG A 489 2.83 -5.88 -14.36
N ASP A 490 2.87 -6.68 -13.30
CA ASP A 490 2.81 -6.20 -11.92
C ASP A 490 4.02 -6.60 -11.07
N ARG A 491 4.96 -7.37 -11.63
CA ARG A 491 6.12 -7.92 -10.92
C ARG A 491 7.41 -7.84 -11.73
N GLN A 492 8.52 -7.93 -11.05
CA GLN A 492 9.83 -8.28 -11.56
C GLN A 492 10.12 -9.71 -11.14
N TRP A 493 10.14 -10.63 -12.08
CA TRP A 493 10.43 -12.03 -11.84
C TRP A 493 11.90 -12.34 -12.13
N PHE A 494 12.56 -13.06 -11.21
CA PHE A 494 13.99 -13.32 -11.29
C PHE A 494 14.25 -14.69 -11.90
N LYS A 495 14.59 -14.72 -13.20
CA LYS A 495 14.98 -15.94 -13.89
C LYS A 495 16.25 -16.55 -13.29
N SER A 496 17.16 -15.72 -12.80
CA SER A 496 18.34 -16.13 -12.03
C SER A 496 18.65 -15.09 -10.97
N HIS A 497 19.02 -15.54 -9.79
CA HIS A 497 19.39 -14.68 -8.67
C HIS A 497 20.56 -15.28 -7.88
N GLN A 498 21.55 -14.45 -7.56
CA GLN A 498 22.67 -14.74 -6.70
C GLN A 498 22.66 -13.78 -5.52
N GLY A 499 22.70 -14.31 -4.28
CA GLY A 499 22.74 -13.50 -3.06
C GLY A 499 21.40 -12.83 -2.70
N PHE A 500 20.29 -13.37 -3.20
CA PHE A 500 18.95 -12.86 -2.97
C PHE A 500 17.96 -14.03 -2.88
N ASP A 501 17.16 -14.08 -1.81
CA ASP A 501 16.35 -15.26 -1.48
C ASP A 501 14.92 -15.22 -2.07
N PHE A 502 14.55 -14.14 -2.77
CA PHE A 502 13.24 -13.99 -3.40
C PHE A 502 13.29 -14.36 -4.87
N SER A 503 12.19 -14.93 -5.38
CA SER A 503 12.02 -15.25 -6.82
C SER A 503 11.44 -14.08 -7.61
N GLU A 504 10.79 -13.12 -6.93
CA GLU A 504 10.16 -11.96 -7.55
C GLU A 504 10.05 -10.78 -6.58
N THR A 505 9.83 -9.59 -7.12
CA THR A 505 9.43 -8.38 -6.38
C THR A 505 8.39 -7.62 -7.20
N PRO A 506 7.58 -6.75 -6.57
CA PRO A 506 6.67 -5.91 -7.32
C PRO A 506 7.39 -5.00 -8.30
N ARG A 507 6.74 -4.81 -9.43
CA ARG A 507 7.22 -3.92 -10.48
C ARG A 507 7.38 -2.49 -10.00
N ASP A 508 6.46 -2.00 -9.18
CA ASP A 508 6.38 -0.61 -8.75
C ASP A 508 7.63 -0.12 -8.02
N ILE A 509 8.22 -0.98 -7.16
CA ILE A 509 9.44 -0.64 -6.40
C ILE A 509 10.71 -1.01 -7.13
N GLY A 510 10.60 -1.63 -8.29
CA GLY A 510 11.69 -2.26 -9.00
C GLY A 510 12.61 -1.27 -9.72
N PHE A 511 13.89 -1.33 -9.45
CA PHE A 511 14.91 -0.59 -10.20
C PHE A 511 14.97 -1.04 -11.67
N CYS A 512 14.73 -2.34 -11.94
CA CYS A 512 14.72 -2.88 -13.30
C CYS A 512 13.57 -2.32 -14.13
N SER A 513 12.45 -1.92 -13.49
CA SER A 513 11.33 -1.25 -14.15
C SER A 513 11.72 0.14 -14.70
N HIS A 514 12.64 0.81 -14.04
CA HIS A 514 13.26 2.05 -14.56
C HIS A 514 14.30 1.73 -15.64
N ALA A 515 15.09 0.67 -15.45
CA ALA A 515 16.13 0.30 -16.40
C ALA A 515 15.57 -0.03 -17.79
N ILE A 516 14.41 -0.69 -17.90
CA ILE A 516 13.80 -1.02 -19.20
C ILE A 516 13.34 0.22 -20.00
N LEU A 517 13.22 1.38 -19.37
CA LEU A 517 12.88 2.64 -20.04
C LEU A 517 14.09 3.31 -20.68
N GLU A 518 15.29 2.90 -20.29
CA GLU A 518 16.54 3.50 -20.73
C GLU A 518 17.12 2.78 -21.94
N ASN A 519 17.87 3.53 -22.76
CA ASN A 519 18.64 2.95 -23.87
C ASN A 519 20.10 2.64 -23.47
N ALA A 520 20.48 2.95 -22.24
CA ALA A 520 21.80 2.77 -21.66
C ALA A 520 21.68 2.12 -20.27
N PRO A 521 22.77 1.61 -19.70
CA PRO A 521 22.74 1.10 -18.33
C PRO A 521 22.27 2.15 -17.33
N LEU A 522 21.32 1.79 -16.49
CA LEU A 522 20.90 2.57 -15.32
C LEU A 522 21.89 2.32 -14.18
N VAL A 523 22.61 3.37 -13.73
CA VAL A 523 23.53 3.28 -12.60
C VAL A 523 23.08 4.23 -11.49
N VAL A 524 22.84 3.69 -10.32
CA VAL A 524 22.48 4.40 -9.09
C VAL A 524 23.58 4.17 -8.07
N ASN A 525 24.47 5.16 -7.91
CA ASN A 525 25.67 5.03 -7.07
C ASN A 525 25.38 5.02 -5.57
N ASP A 526 24.35 5.73 -5.13
CA ASP A 526 23.83 5.73 -3.77
C ASP A 526 22.31 6.00 -3.82
N ALA A 527 21.52 4.97 -3.63
CA ALA A 527 20.07 5.03 -3.77
C ALA A 527 19.42 6.00 -2.76
N LEU A 528 20.00 6.22 -1.58
CA LEU A 528 19.50 7.24 -0.63
C LEU A 528 19.71 8.68 -1.11
N LYS A 529 20.55 8.90 -2.13
CA LYS A 529 20.83 10.22 -2.72
C LYS A 529 20.21 10.41 -4.09
N ASP A 530 19.55 9.39 -4.62
CA ASP A 530 18.86 9.47 -5.90
C ASP A 530 17.38 9.76 -5.64
N ASP A 531 16.89 10.87 -6.16
CA ASP A 531 15.51 11.33 -5.92
C ASP A 531 14.44 10.35 -6.43
N ARG A 532 14.79 9.41 -7.31
CA ARG A 532 13.88 8.36 -7.77
C ARG A 532 13.72 7.23 -6.77
N PHE A 533 14.71 7.05 -5.86
CA PHE A 533 14.83 5.85 -5.05
C PHE A 533 15.07 6.12 -3.57
N ALA A 534 15.31 7.37 -3.13
CA ALA A 534 15.80 7.69 -1.78
C ALA A 534 14.95 7.09 -0.64
N ASP A 535 13.66 7.02 -0.82
CA ASP A 535 12.68 6.44 0.11
C ASP A 535 11.92 5.24 -0.49
N ASN A 536 12.48 4.66 -1.57
CA ASN A 536 11.95 3.41 -2.16
C ASN A 536 11.97 2.29 -1.12
N PRO A 537 10.89 1.48 -1.03
CA PRO A 537 10.81 0.34 -0.13
C PRO A 537 12.03 -0.58 -0.09
N ALA A 538 12.62 -0.88 -1.24
CA ALA A 538 13.81 -1.71 -1.34
C ALA A 538 15.10 -1.00 -0.87
N VAL A 539 15.06 0.32 -0.65
CA VAL A 539 16.19 1.15 -0.18
C VAL A 539 16.14 1.36 1.32
N VAL A 540 14.96 1.72 1.85
CA VAL A 540 14.78 2.04 3.27
C VAL A 540 14.41 0.80 4.10
N GLY A 541 13.77 -0.21 3.48
CA GLY A 541 13.49 -1.54 4.02
C GLY A 541 14.42 -2.60 3.47
N ASP A 542 14.16 -3.87 3.76
CA ASP A 542 14.91 -4.98 3.17
C ASP A 542 14.62 -5.07 1.65
N PRO A 543 15.64 -5.28 0.80
CA PRO A 543 17.02 -5.66 1.12
C PRO A 543 18.00 -4.50 1.37
N ARG A 544 17.56 -3.27 1.60
CA ARG A 544 18.37 -2.08 1.87
C ARG A 544 19.35 -1.76 0.74
N VAL A 545 18.83 -1.70 -0.46
CA VAL A 545 19.60 -1.35 -1.66
C VAL A 545 20.25 0.02 -1.51
N ARG A 546 21.57 0.08 -1.67
CA ARG A 546 22.32 1.33 -1.69
C ARG A 546 22.95 1.63 -3.04
N PHE A 547 23.27 0.60 -3.79
CA PHE A 547 23.81 0.67 -5.13
C PHE A 547 23.04 -0.25 -6.07
N TYR A 548 22.81 0.22 -7.29
CA TYR A 548 22.22 -0.56 -8.37
C TYR A 548 22.93 -0.22 -9.68
N ALA A 549 23.24 -1.23 -10.46
CA ALA A 549 23.61 -1.06 -11.87
C ALA A 549 22.93 -2.13 -12.71
N GLY A 550 22.07 -1.71 -13.63
CA GLY A 550 21.30 -2.62 -14.49
C GLY A 550 21.40 -2.25 -15.96
N VAL A 551 21.58 -3.27 -16.78
CA VAL A 551 21.60 -3.18 -18.23
C VAL A 551 20.26 -3.73 -18.73
N PRO A 552 19.45 -2.96 -19.49
CA PRO A 552 18.21 -3.48 -20.05
C PRO A 552 18.49 -4.66 -20.96
N LEU A 553 17.71 -5.74 -20.81
CA LEU A 553 17.73 -6.92 -21.67
C LEU A 553 16.67 -6.77 -22.76
N ARG A 554 17.05 -7.03 -23.99
CA ARG A 554 16.19 -6.87 -25.17
C ARG A 554 16.11 -8.14 -25.99
N THR A 555 14.97 -8.36 -26.59
CA THR A 555 14.81 -9.36 -27.67
C THR A 555 15.51 -8.90 -28.95
N SER A 556 15.66 -9.78 -29.91
CA SER A 556 16.33 -9.49 -31.19
C SER A 556 15.68 -8.37 -32.01
N ASP A 557 14.38 -8.11 -31.80
CA ASP A 557 13.65 -6.97 -32.37
C ASP A 557 13.85 -5.65 -31.59
N GLY A 558 14.61 -5.68 -30.49
CA GLY A 558 14.92 -4.52 -29.66
C GLY A 558 13.92 -4.24 -28.55
N THR A 559 12.90 -5.09 -28.35
CA THR A 559 11.89 -4.91 -27.29
C THR A 559 12.50 -5.16 -25.91
N PRO A 560 12.41 -4.22 -24.93
CA PRO A 560 12.95 -4.40 -23.59
C PRO A 560 12.06 -5.35 -22.79
N VAL A 561 12.62 -6.47 -22.32
CA VAL A 561 11.89 -7.50 -21.57
C VAL A 561 12.28 -7.58 -20.11
N GLY A 562 13.42 -7.00 -19.74
CA GLY A 562 13.94 -7.08 -18.38
C GLY A 562 15.27 -6.38 -18.22
N ALA A 563 16.02 -6.73 -17.19
CA ALA A 563 17.36 -6.22 -16.95
C ALA A 563 18.29 -7.28 -16.36
N PHE A 564 19.56 -7.21 -16.73
CA PHE A 564 20.65 -7.87 -16.01
C PHE A 564 21.27 -6.86 -15.04
N CYS A 565 21.28 -7.13 -13.74
CA CYS A 565 21.74 -6.14 -12.79
C CYS A 565 22.59 -6.71 -11.65
N ILE A 566 23.37 -5.82 -11.05
CA ILE A 566 24.05 -6.04 -9.78
C ILE A 566 23.55 -5.02 -8.74
N VAL A 567 23.48 -5.46 -7.48
CA VAL A 567 22.98 -4.68 -6.37
C VAL A 567 23.92 -4.80 -5.18
N ASP A 568 24.07 -3.73 -4.39
CA ASP A 568 24.87 -3.76 -3.16
C ASP A 568 24.15 -2.98 -2.04
N HIS A 569 24.43 -3.39 -0.81
CA HIS A 569 23.98 -2.72 0.42
C HIS A 569 24.85 -1.52 0.80
N LYS A 570 25.85 -1.18 -0.01
CA LYS A 570 26.78 -0.04 0.16
C LYS A 570 26.81 0.79 -1.11
N PRO A 571 26.98 2.13 -1.00
CA PRO A 571 27.21 2.99 -2.16
C PRO A 571 28.46 2.54 -2.92
N ARG A 572 28.40 2.60 -4.25
CA ARG A 572 29.50 2.21 -5.15
C ARG A 572 29.60 3.16 -6.35
N ASN A 573 30.81 3.16 -6.93
CA ASN A 573 31.06 3.76 -8.24
C ASN A 573 31.74 2.70 -9.11
N LEU A 574 31.13 2.35 -10.24
CA LEU A 574 31.74 1.47 -11.20
C LEU A 574 32.77 2.21 -12.05
N SER A 575 33.93 1.61 -12.25
CA SER A 575 34.84 2.07 -13.27
C SER A 575 34.28 1.79 -14.68
N PRO A 576 34.73 2.50 -15.71
CA PRO A 576 34.31 2.24 -17.10
C PRO A 576 34.50 0.77 -17.52
N ASN A 577 35.56 0.11 -17.05
CA ASN A 577 35.83 -1.30 -17.35
C ASN A 577 34.81 -2.22 -16.66
N GLN A 578 34.44 -1.94 -15.42
CA GLN A 578 33.42 -2.72 -14.71
C GLN A 578 32.04 -2.55 -15.36
N LEU A 579 31.69 -1.33 -15.76
CA LEU A 579 30.43 -1.08 -16.47
C LEU A 579 30.42 -1.78 -17.82
N LYS A 580 31.54 -1.76 -18.55
CA LYS A 580 31.68 -2.51 -19.82
C LYS A 580 31.53 -4.01 -19.61
N MET A 581 32.15 -4.56 -18.56
CA MET A 581 32.02 -5.97 -18.21
C MET A 581 30.55 -6.36 -17.92
N LEU A 582 29.82 -5.50 -17.17
CA LEU A 582 28.39 -5.73 -16.89
C LEU A 582 27.58 -5.75 -18.21
N GLN A 583 27.87 -4.84 -19.13
CA GLN A 583 27.23 -4.82 -20.46
C GLN A 583 27.56 -6.05 -21.31
N ASP A 584 28.80 -6.53 -21.25
CA ASP A 584 29.22 -7.71 -22.03
C ASP A 584 28.54 -8.98 -21.48
N ILE A 585 28.38 -9.11 -20.14
CA ILE A 585 27.64 -10.21 -19.54
C ILE A 585 26.14 -10.11 -19.90
N ALA A 586 25.55 -8.92 -19.83
CA ALA A 586 24.15 -8.71 -20.21
C ALA A 586 23.89 -9.14 -21.66
N LYS A 587 24.84 -8.88 -22.56
CA LYS A 587 24.77 -9.31 -23.97
C LYS A 587 24.73 -10.84 -24.11
N LEU A 588 25.53 -11.55 -23.30
CA LEU A 588 25.49 -13.02 -23.27
C LEU A 588 24.16 -13.54 -22.72
N VAL A 589 23.57 -12.82 -21.74
CA VAL A 589 22.23 -13.18 -21.23
C VAL A 589 21.16 -12.96 -22.30
N GLU A 590 21.22 -11.88 -23.11
CA GLU A 590 20.30 -11.66 -24.24
C GLU A 590 20.35 -12.82 -25.24
N GLU A 591 21.53 -13.35 -25.55
CA GLU A 591 21.70 -14.50 -26.42
C GLU A 591 21.02 -15.77 -25.85
N GLU A 592 21.03 -15.95 -24.52
CA GLU A 592 20.35 -17.07 -23.85
C GLU A 592 18.82 -16.93 -23.80
N LEU A 593 18.28 -15.69 -23.82
CA LEU A 593 16.83 -15.47 -23.79
C LEU A 593 16.12 -16.06 -25.02
N GLU A 594 16.77 -16.08 -26.15
CA GLU A 594 16.21 -16.54 -27.44
C GLU A 594 16.32 -18.05 -27.68
N HIS A 595 17.06 -18.76 -26.82
CA HIS A 595 17.17 -20.21 -26.95
C HIS A 595 15.97 -20.89 -26.27
N PRO A 596 15.33 -21.88 -26.94
CA PRO A 596 14.19 -22.58 -26.34
C PRO A 596 14.59 -23.27 -25.02
N PRO A 597 13.67 -23.35 -24.02
CA PRO A 597 13.92 -24.09 -22.79
C PRO A 597 14.32 -25.54 -23.08
N GLY A 598 15.42 -26.01 -22.50
CA GLY A 598 15.89 -27.39 -22.66
C GLY A 598 16.85 -27.65 -23.83
N ALA A 599 17.32 -26.62 -24.52
CA ALA A 599 18.43 -26.76 -25.49
C ALA A 599 19.78 -26.84 -24.75
N ASP A 600 19.99 -27.83 -23.93
CA ASP A 600 21.29 -28.11 -23.31
C ASP A 600 22.23 -28.69 -24.39
N VAL A 601 23.29 -27.93 -24.65
CA VAL A 601 24.63 -28.30 -25.09
C VAL A 601 24.78 -29.74 -25.65
N ALA A 602 24.40 -29.93 -26.87
CA ALA A 602 24.86 -31.02 -27.67
C ALA A 602 25.64 -30.50 -28.89
N HIS A 603 26.77 -29.82 -28.66
CA HIS A 603 27.83 -29.68 -29.68
C HIS A 603 29.18 -29.29 -29.05
N ILE A 604 29.77 -30.23 -28.31
CA ILE A 604 31.22 -30.37 -28.35
C ILE A 604 31.50 -31.48 -29.33
N GLU A 605 31.61 -31.15 -30.62
CA GLU A 605 32.19 -32.04 -31.60
C GLU A 605 33.61 -32.42 -31.13
N ARG A 606 33.79 -33.70 -30.86
CA ARG A 606 35.10 -34.29 -30.63
C ARG A 606 35.96 -34.05 -31.88
N VAL A 607 36.90 -33.12 -31.75
CA VAL A 607 38.00 -33.03 -32.72
C VAL A 607 38.76 -34.37 -32.65
N PRO A 608 38.85 -35.16 -33.73
CA PRO A 608 39.62 -36.39 -33.73
C PRO A 608 41.10 -36.02 -33.62
N MET A 609 41.77 -36.47 -32.57
CA MET A 609 43.25 -36.46 -32.54
C MET A 609 43.77 -37.30 -33.67
N ARG A 610 44.40 -36.70 -34.67
CA ARG A 610 45.22 -37.40 -35.66
C ARG A 610 46.49 -37.87 -34.97
N SER A 611 46.73 -39.17 -35.07
CA SER A 611 47.93 -39.91 -34.73
C SER A 611 49.17 -39.41 -35.50
#